data_c564cc54e43fa3bc2e8388cf031b6b49
#
_entry.id   c564cc54e43fa3bc2e8388cf031b6b49
#
_cell.length_a   1.000
_cell.length_b   1.000
_cell.length_c   1.000
_cell.angle_alpha   90.00
_cell.angle_beta   90.00
_cell.angle_gamma   90.00
#
_symmetry.space_group_name_H-M   'P 1'
#
loop_
_entity.id
_entity.type
_entity.pdbx_description
1 polymer ?
#
loop_
_entity_poly.entity_id
_entity_poly.type
_entity_poly.pdbx_seq_one_letter_code
_entity_poly.pdbx_strand_id
1 'polypeptide(L)'
;MTALDAASLIDAFTAGEGFPEDAVKACLDAPEAAKPGLLAILEDRANGGTGPLSQRDVKGDACFIALHILADIGASEAFAPLMRLLQTENLDLEALFGDAMTETMGPILIALNPGNHAALEAGFSNNAADEFARDAMMVAWAHGVLTGAVDRAHAHALLAAFPTAVKPAPDSFVWGTYVAIAGDLGFADLRPTIDVLFENGAIAMDEGGFRPADPEDFGYHLEAAEVAKESEETHTLWLAANRYYAFEDTIEMLGDWSWDGDEAEWEDVPMLLAAEDDTPFDKN
;
A
#
# COMPACT_ATOMS: atom_id res chain seq x y z
N MET A 1 31.35 6.11 13.18
CA MET A 1 30.75 7.12 12.30
C MET A 1 29.84 7.99 13.16
N THR A 2 29.81 9.30 12.93
CA THR A 2 28.88 10.21 13.63
C THR A 2 27.49 9.99 13.04
N ALA A 3 26.46 9.87 13.90
CA ALA A 3 25.08 9.79 13.43
C ALA A 3 24.71 11.05 12.64
N LEU A 4 23.98 10.87 11.54
CA LEU A 4 23.37 11.98 10.80
C LEU A 4 22.17 12.48 11.61
N ASP A 5 22.13 13.78 11.90
CA ASP A 5 21.00 14.34 12.63
C ASP A 5 19.80 14.60 11.68
N ALA A 6 18.60 14.50 12.24
CA ALA A 6 17.36 14.58 11.46
C ALA A 6 17.20 15.92 10.73
N ALA A 7 17.64 17.05 11.32
CA ALA A 7 17.50 18.35 10.68
C ALA A 7 18.42 18.48 9.45
N SER A 8 19.63 17.93 9.53
CA SER A 8 20.55 17.87 8.38
C SER A 8 20.02 16.95 7.26
N LEU A 9 19.36 15.86 7.62
CA LEU A 9 18.71 14.96 6.63
C LEU A 9 17.55 15.69 5.92
N ILE A 10 16.70 16.37 6.65
CA ILE A 10 15.61 17.17 6.05
C ILE A 10 16.18 18.19 5.08
N ASP A 11 17.24 18.94 5.49
CA ASP A 11 17.88 19.91 4.61
C ASP A 11 18.46 19.28 3.36
N ALA A 12 19.04 18.08 3.47
CA ALA A 12 19.61 17.37 2.33
C ALA A 12 18.52 16.84 1.38
N PHE A 13 17.39 16.35 1.91
CA PHE A 13 16.28 15.84 1.10
C PHE A 13 15.46 16.94 0.43
N THR A 14 15.48 18.16 0.98
CA THR A 14 14.68 19.29 0.49
C THR A 14 15.54 20.41 -0.14
N ALA A 15 16.85 20.17 -0.38
CA ALA A 15 17.79 21.21 -0.82
C ALA A 15 17.62 21.66 -2.28
N GLY A 16 16.90 20.91 -3.11
CA GLY A 16 16.76 21.16 -4.54
C GLY A 16 15.36 20.86 -5.06
N GLU A 17 15.23 20.92 -6.37
CA GLU A 17 14.09 20.40 -7.10
C GLU A 17 14.41 18.96 -7.53
N GLY A 18 13.39 18.07 -7.52
CA GLY A 18 13.54 16.69 -7.92
C GLY A 18 14.11 15.74 -6.88
N PHE A 19 14.39 14.52 -7.28
CA PHE A 19 14.83 13.43 -6.41
C PHE A 19 16.25 13.67 -5.85
N PRO A 20 16.46 13.69 -4.53
CA PRO A 20 17.76 13.96 -3.90
C PRO A 20 18.64 12.70 -3.85
N GLU A 21 18.94 12.11 -4.99
CA GLU A 21 19.59 10.80 -5.15
C GLU A 21 20.89 10.65 -4.36
N ASP A 22 21.76 11.68 -4.37
CA ASP A 22 23.04 11.62 -3.64
C ASP A 22 22.84 11.53 -2.10
N ALA A 23 21.82 12.23 -1.58
CA ALA A 23 21.50 12.18 -0.16
C ALA A 23 20.90 10.83 0.24
N VAL A 24 20.04 10.25 -0.61
CA VAL A 24 19.47 8.90 -0.43
C VAL A 24 20.57 7.86 -0.48
N LYS A 25 21.46 7.89 -1.48
CA LYS A 25 22.61 6.99 -1.57
C LYS A 25 23.51 7.06 -0.33
N ALA A 26 23.77 8.27 0.16
CA ALA A 26 24.58 8.45 1.37
C ALA A 26 23.95 7.80 2.61
N CYS A 27 22.62 7.78 2.72
CA CYS A 27 21.88 7.09 3.78
C CYS A 27 21.97 5.57 3.62
N LEU A 28 21.79 5.05 2.40
CA LEU A 28 21.85 3.62 2.09
C LEU A 28 23.27 3.06 2.26
N ASP A 29 24.30 3.84 1.93
CA ASP A 29 25.71 3.46 2.13
C ASP A 29 26.12 3.44 3.62
N ALA A 30 25.39 4.14 4.48
CA ALA A 30 25.70 4.25 5.91
C ALA A 30 24.45 4.09 6.80
N PRO A 31 23.71 2.97 6.70
CA PRO A 31 22.39 2.80 7.31
C PRO A 31 22.38 3.00 8.83
N GLU A 32 23.38 2.47 9.53
CA GLU A 32 23.49 2.62 11.00
C GLU A 32 23.72 4.07 11.45
N ALA A 33 24.29 4.92 10.58
CA ALA A 33 24.47 6.33 10.87
C ALA A 33 23.23 7.16 10.53
N ALA A 34 22.49 6.78 9.47
CA ALA A 34 21.30 7.47 9.00
C ALA A 34 20.06 7.11 9.81
N LYS A 35 19.89 5.82 10.17
CA LYS A 35 18.68 5.28 10.82
C LYS A 35 18.17 6.13 12.00
N PRO A 36 18.98 6.58 12.97
CA PRO A 36 18.45 7.38 14.08
C PRO A 36 17.80 8.70 13.63
N GLY A 37 18.38 9.38 12.63
CA GLY A 37 17.84 10.61 12.08
C GLY A 37 16.55 10.39 11.29
N LEU A 38 16.50 9.34 10.45
CA LEU A 38 15.33 8.95 9.67
C LEU A 38 14.15 8.57 10.60
N LEU A 39 14.42 7.76 11.64
CA LEU A 39 13.42 7.40 12.65
C LEU A 39 12.89 8.64 13.39
N ALA A 40 13.75 9.63 13.70
CA ALA A 40 13.30 10.85 14.37
C ALA A 40 12.36 11.68 13.48
N ILE A 41 12.58 11.73 12.17
CA ILE A 41 11.68 12.40 11.20
C ILE A 41 10.30 11.72 11.20
N LEU A 42 10.26 10.40 11.05
CA LEU A 42 9.01 9.63 11.04
C LEU A 42 8.27 9.74 12.39
N GLU A 43 9.00 9.63 13.50
CA GLU A 43 8.42 9.71 14.86
C GLU A 43 7.81 11.08 15.14
N ASP A 44 8.46 12.17 14.73
CA ASP A 44 7.94 13.53 14.90
C ASP A 44 6.63 13.70 14.10
N ARG A 45 6.56 13.16 12.88
CA ARG A 45 5.34 13.17 12.06
C ARG A 45 4.24 12.32 12.70
N ALA A 46 4.56 11.12 13.16
CA ALA A 46 3.63 10.18 13.82
C ALA A 46 3.07 10.70 15.16
N ASN A 47 3.72 11.68 15.77
CA ASN A 47 3.25 12.35 16.98
C ASN A 47 2.40 13.61 16.67
N GLY A 48 1.76 13.65 15.52
CA GLY A 48 0.79 14.68 15.11
C GLY A 48 1.35 15.79 14.24
N GLY A 49 2.58 15.66 13.75
CA GLY A 49 3.16 16.57 12.76
C GLY A 49 3.34 18.03 13.21
N THR A 50 3.34 18.27 14.51
CA THR A 50 3.46 19.64 15.08
C THR A 50 4.84 19.92 15.69
N GLY A 51 5.71 18.92 15.70
CA GLY A 51 7.06 19.02 16.24
C GLY A 51 8.01 19.80 15.32
N PRO A 52 9.23 20.08 15.82
CA PRO A 52 10.18 20.93 15.10
C PRO A 52 10.67 20.35 13.78
N LEU A 53 10.70 19.02 13.63
CA LEU A 53 11.12 18.37 12.39
C LEU A 53 10.01 18.45 11.34
N SER A 54 8.76 18.20 11.72
CA SER A 54 7.61 18.35 10.81
C SER A 54 7.38 19.82 10.42
N GLN A 55 7.67 20.80 11.31
CA GLN A 55 7.62 22.22 10.96
C GLN A 55 8.72 22.61 9.96
N ARG A 56 9.85 21.89 9.92
CA ARG A 56 10.91 22.09 8.94
C ARG A 56 10.58 21.38 7.61
N ASP A 57 10.01 20.19 7.67
CA ASP A 57 9.53 19.40 6.56
C ASP A 57 8.03 19.69 6.29
N VAL A 58 7.74 20.91 5.83
CA VAL A 58 6.35 21.40 5.69
C VAL A 58 5.55 20.59 4.68
N LYS A 59 6.18 20.23 3.54
CA LYS A 59 5.53 19.43 2.48
C LYS A 59 5.43 17.96 2.83
N GLY A 60 6.31 17.44 3.71
CA GLY A 60 6.38 16.02 4.05
C GLY A 60 7.37 15.23 3.19
N ASP A 61 8.03 15.87 2.23
CA ASP A 61 8.96 15.20 1.30
C ASP A 61 10.07 14.44 2.03
N ALA A 62 10.63 15.02 3.10
CA ALA A 62 11.66 14.34 3.88
C ALA A 62 11.10 13.17 4.69
N CYS A 63 9.87 13.24 5.18
CA CYS A 63 9.20 12.11 5.83
C CYS A 63 8.92 10.98 4.82
N PHE A 64 8.46 11.32 3.63
CA PHE A 64 8.23 10.41 2.53
C PHE A 64 9.53 9.64 2.16
N ILE A 65 10.61 10.37 1.87
CA ILE A 65 11.92 9.78 1.55
C ILE A 65 12.47 8.94 2.71
N ALA A 66 12.39 9.46 3.95
CA ALA A 66 12.87 8.77 5.13
C ALA A 66 12.17 7.42 5.34
N LEU A 67 10.86 7.37 5.08
CA LEU A 67 10.06 6.13 5.19
C LEU A 67 10.53 5.07 4.19
N HIS A 68 10.75 5.44 2.93
CA HIS A 68 11.25 4.51 1.90
C HIS A 68 12.65 3.99 2.24
N ILE A 69 13.57 4.88 2.65
CA ILE A 69 14.92 4.44 3.09
C ILE A 69 14.84 3.49 4.30
N LEU A 70 13.98 3.79 5.29
CA LEU A 70 13.80 2.92 6.45
C LEU A 70 13.27 1.53 6.06
N ALA A 71 12.40 1.45 5.06
CA ALA A 71 11.90 0.19 4.52
C ALA A 71 13.01 -0.59 3.79
N ASP A 72 13.76 0.07 2.92
CA ASP A 72 14.87 -0.52 2.15
C ASP A 72 15.95 -1.12 3.07
N ILE A 73 16.32 -0.42 4.14
CA ILE A 73 17.28 -0.93 5.13
C ILE A 73 16.67 -1.90 6.16
N GLY A 74 15.39 -2.24 6.05
CA GLY A 74 14.69 -3.15 6.96
C GLY A 74 14.63 -2.68 8.41
N ALA A 75 14.50 -1.38 8.65
CA ALA A 75 14.46 -0.77 9.98
C ALA A 75 13.13 -1.03 10.68
N SER A 76 12.95 -2.22 11.26
CA SER A 76 11.70 -2.64 11.89
C SER A 76 11.22 -1.73 13.05
N GLU A 77 12.11 -0.92 13.61
CA GLU A 77 11.77 0.12 14.60
C GLU A 77 10.81 1.17 14.04
N ALA A 78 10.77 1.35 12.71
CA ALA A 78 9.86 2.27 12.01
C ALA A 78 8.41 1.76 11.95
N PHE A 79 8.17 0.46 12.15
CA PHE A 79 6.82 -0.11 12.06
C PHE A 79 5.83 0.53 13.02
N ALA A 80 6.19 0.67 14.29
CA ALA A 80 5.26 1.20 15.29
C ALA A 80 4.90 2.68 15.08
N PRO A 81 5.84 3.61 14.79
CA PRO A 81 5.50 4.97 14.40
C PRO A 81 4.68 5.03 13.11
N LEU A 82 5.01 4.23 12.08
CA LEU A 82 4.21 4.17 10.85
C LEU A 82 2.77 3.73 11.12
N MET A 83 2.57 2.68 11.89
CA MET A 83 1.22 2.21 12.27
C MET A 83 0.41 3.28 13.04
N ARG A 84 1.06 4.12 13.86
CA ARG A 84 0.38 5.26 14.49
C ARG A 84 0.01 6.34 13.48
N LEU A 85 0.93 6.66 12.57
CA LEU A 85 0.72 7.65 11.52
C LEU A 85 -0.48 7.29 10.64
N LEU A 86 -0.51 6.06 10.13
CA LEU A 86 -1.56 5.54 9.24
C LEU A 86 -2.95 5.41 9.91
N GLN A 87 -3.00 5.45 11.24
CA GLN A 87 -4.25 5.39 12.01
C GLN A 87 -4.64 6.73 12.66
N THR A 88 -3.91 7.81 12.33
CA THR A 88 -4.21 9.14 12.88
C THR A 88 -5.43 9.72 12.18
N GLU A 89 -6.51 9.93 12.93
CA GLU A 89 -7.74 10.55 12.43
C GLU A 89 -7.46 11.95 11.85
N ASN A 90 -8.10 12.24 10.72
CA ASN A 90 -8.04 13.55 10.05
C ASN A 90 -6.62 13.98 9.60
N LEU A 91 -5.66 13.08 9.53
CA LEU A 91 -4.41 13.32 8.86
C LEU A 91 -4.62 13.12 7.36
N ASP A 92 -4.22 14.09 6.58
CA ASP A 92 -4.23 14.00 5.13
C ASP A 92 -3.04 13.15 4.66
N LEU A 93 -3.27 11.83 4.56
CA LEU A 93 -2.26 10.86 4.13
C LEU A 93 -1.97 10.99 2.63
N GLU A 94 -2.97 11.39 1.83
CA GLU A 94 -2.80 11.64 0.41
C GLU A 94 -1.84 12.82 0.18
N ALA A 95 -2.03 13.93 0.89
CA ALA A 95 -1.10 15.05 0.81
C ALA A 95 0.32 14.72 1.30
N LEU A 96 0.48 13.69 2.16
CA LEU A 96 1.78 13.29 2.70
C LEU A 96 2.50 12.24 1.84
N PHE A 97 1.75 11.32 1.26
CA PHE A 97 2.29 10.13 0.60
C PHE A 97 1.83 9.96 -0.86
N GLY A 98 0.79 10.70 -1.29
CA GLY A 98 0.28 10.62 -2.66
C GLY A 98 0.01 9.17 -3.08
N ASP A 99 0.40 8.84 -4.31
CA ASP A 99 0.23 7.51 -4.92
C ASP A 99 0.95 6.39 -4.17
N ALA A 100 1.95 6.71 -3.34
CA ALA A 100 2.62 5.71 -2.51
C ALA A 100 1.67 4.98 -1.56
N MET A 101 0.52 5.57 -1.22
CA MET A 101 -0.51 4.89 -0.42
C MET A 101 -1.01 3.62 -1.09
N THR A 102 -1.13 3.63 -2.43
CA THR A 102 -1.59 2.47 -3.22
C THR A 102 -0.46 1.68 -3.86
N GLU A 103 0.72 2.26 -4.06
CA GLU A 103 1.82 1.61 -4.76
C GLU A 103 2.83 0.97 -3.82
N THR A 104 3.37 1.71 -2.85
CA THR A 104 4.51 1.26 -2.05
C THR A 104 4.18 1.00 -0.57
N MET A 105 3.08 1.54 -0.03
CA MET A 105 2.80 1.45 1.41
C MET A 105 2.61 0.01 1.90
N GLY A 106 1.95 -0.86 1.12
CA GLY A 106 1.84 -2.29 1.42
C GLY A 106 3.20 -2.98 1.50
N PRO A 107 4.04 -2.92 0.46
CA PRO A 107 5.43 -3.36 0.47
C PRO A 107 6.29 -2.79 1.61
N ILE A 108 6.15 -1.50 1.93
CA ILE A 108 6.82 -0.86 3.07
C ILE A 108 6.41 -1.50 4.40
N LEU A 109 5.12 -1.70 4.61
CA LEU A 109 4.62 -2.37 5.82
C LEU A 109 5.12 -3.81 5.92
N ILE A 110 5.25 -4.54 4.81
CA ILE A 110 5.83 -5.87 4.77
C ILE A 110 7.30 -5.82 5.21
N ALA A 111 8.10 -4.91 4.63
CA ALA A 111 9.53 -4.77 4.93
C ALA A 111 9.79 -4.40 6.40
N LEU A 112 8.96 -3.54 6.97
CA LEU A 112 9.13 -3.03 8.34
C LEU A 112 8.50 -3.91 9.42
N ASN A 113 7.58 -4.84 9.08
CA ASN A 113 6.82 -5.59 10.08
C ASN A 113 7.70 -6.57 10.87
N PRO A 114 7.87 -6.39 12.19
CA PRO A 114 8.64 -7.31 13.03
C PRO A 114 7.90 -8.62 13.37
N GLY A 115 6.88 -9.00 12.58
CA GLY A 115 5.99 -10.13 12.87
C GLY A 115 4.73 -9.74 13.66
N ASN A 116 4.42 -8.45 13.78
CA ASN A 116 3.24 -7.96 14.52
C ASN A 116 2.00 -7.90 13.61
N HIS A 117 1.53 -9.05 13.12
CA HIS A 117 0.35 -9.14 12.27
C HIS A 117 -0.94 -8.75 12.99
N ALA A 118 -0.99 -8.88 14.31
CA ALA A 118 -2.14 -8.45 15.11
C ALA A 118 -2.34 -6.92 15.07
N ALA A 119 -1.26 -6.15 14.95
CA ALA A 119 -1.37 -4.69 14.77
C ALA A 119 -1.95 -4.34 13.39
N LEU A 120 -1.58 -5.07 12.35
CA LEU A 120 -2.17 -4.92 11.01
C LEU A 120 -3.67 -5.25 11.04
N GLU A 121 -4.07 -6.37 11.67
CA GLU A 121 -5.48 -6.75 11.85
C GLU A 121 -6.30 -5.68 12.57
N ALA A 122 -5.76 -5.13 13.65
CA ALA A 122 -6.41 -4.05 14.38
C ALA A 122 -6.52 -2.77 13.52
N GLY A 123 -5.48 -2.45 12.74
CA GLY A 123 -5.42 -1.27 11.88
C GLY A 123 -6.44 -1.33 10.75
N PHE A 124 -6.45 -2.38 9.95
CA PHE A 124 -7.41 -2.47 8.84
C PHE A 124 -8.87 -2.71 9.31
N SER A 125 -9.06 -3.16 10.53
CA SER A 125 -10.39 -3.28 11.13
C SER A 125 -10.91 -1.96 11.71
N ASN A 126 -10.08 -0.93 11.81
CA ASN A 126 -10.47 0.38 12.31
C ASN A 126 -11.14 1.22 11.21
N ASN A 127 -12.46 1.38 11.25
CA ASN A 127 -13.20 2.19 10.27
C ASN A 127 -12.92 3.70 10.35
N ALA A 128 -12.22 4.19 11.37
CA ALA A 128 -11.80 5.59 11.46
C ALA A 128 -10.46 5.86 10.75
N ALA A 129 -9.70 4.80 10.42
CA ALA A 129 -8.49 4.92 9.63
C ALA A 129 -8.83 5.13 8.15
N ASP A 130 -7.94 5.82 7.45
CA ASP A 130 -8.01 6.03 6.01
C ASP A 130 -8.13 4.70 5.25
N GLU A 131 -8.93 4.65 4.18
CA GLU A 131 -9.22 3.40 3.48
C GLU A 131 -8.02 2.85 2.68
N PHE A 132 -7.15 3.71 2.15
CA PHE A 132 -5.93 3.29 1.48
C PHE A 132 -4.87 2.81 2.49
N ALA A 133 -4.83 3.41 3.69
CA ALA A 133 -4.01 2.89 4.77
C ALA A 133 -4.48 1.49 5.22
N ARG A 134 -5.79 1.27 5.25
CA ARG A 134 -6.38 -0.05 5.56
C ARG A 134 -6.08 -1.07 4.46
N ASP A 135 -6.16 -0.67 3.17
CA ASP A 135 -5.71 -1.49 2.04
C ASP A 135 -4.27 -1.97 2.24
N ALA A 136 -3.35 -1.03 2.44
CA ALA A 136 -1.93 -1.34 2.62
C ALA A 136 -1.69 -2.30 3.79
N MET A 137 -2.41 -2.12 4.92
CA MET A 137 -2.33 -3.02 6.07
C MET A 137 -2.89 -4.42 5.75
N MET A 138 -3.98 -4.51 4.95
CA MET A 138 -4.54 -5.79 4.49
C MET A 138 -3.57 -6.53 3.57
N VAL A 139 -2.93 -5.83 2.63
CA VAL A 139 -1.90 -6.38 1.74
C VAL A 139 -0.73 -6.95 2.55
N ALA A 140 -0.19 -6.17 3.49
CA ALA A 140 0.90 -6.63 4.35
C ALA A 140 0.51 -7.82 5.23
N TRP A 141 -0.72 -7.85 5.71
CA TRP A 141 -1.24 -8.98 6.48
C TRP A 141 -1.43 -10.23 5.60
N ALA A 142 -1.97 -10.09 4.39
CA ALA A 142 -2.14 -11.20 3.45
C ALA A 142 -0.80 -11.83 3.05
N HIS A 143 0.26 -11.02 2.87
CA HIS A 143 1.62 -11.55 2.72
C HIS A 143 2.03 -12.44 3.91
N GLY A 144 1.67 -12.05 5.15
CA GLY A 144 1.89 -12.88 6.34
C GLY A 144 1.16 -14.23 6.29
N VAL A 145 -0.03 -14.28 5.69
CA VAL A 145 -0.77 -15.55 5.47
C VAL A 145 -0.09 -16.40 4.39
N LEU A 146 0.31 -15.79 3.27
CA LEU A 146 0.98 -16.47 2.16
C LEU A 146 2.31 -17.10 2.58
N THR A 147 3.06 -16.41 3.44
CA THR A 147 4.35 -16.89 3.98
C THR A 147 4.22 -17.82 5.18
N GLY A 148 3.00 -18.05 5.69
CA GLY A 148 2.74 -18.90 6.85
C GLY A 148 3.04 -18.26 8.20
N ALA A 149 3.32 -16.96 8.25
CA ALA A 149 3.49 -16.21 9.50
C ALA A 149 2.13 -15.97 10.21
N VAL A 150 1.04 -15.93 9.45
CA VAL A 150 -0.33 -15.91 9.96
C VAL A 150 -0.99 -17.26 9.66
N ASP A 151 -1.66 -17.83 10.67
CA ASP A 151 -2.37 -19.10 10.53
C ASP A 151 -3.53 -18.97 9.52
N ARG A 152 -3.58 -19.92 8.58
CA ARG A 152 -4.56 -19.89 7.48
C ARG A 152 -6.00 -20.07 7.97
N ALA A 153 -6.24 -20.84 9.03
CA ALA A 153 -7.58 -21.01 9.58
C ALA A 153 -8.04 -19.76 10.32
N HIS A 154 -7.12 -19.07 11.00
CA HIS A 154 -7.38 -17.76 11.59
C HIS A 154 -7.72 -16.73 10.49
N ALA A 155 -6.94 -16.69 9.43
CA ALA A 155 -7.17 -15.79 8.30
C ALA A 155 -8.54 -16.01 7.64
N HIS A 156 -8.92 -17.26 7.40
CA HIS A 156 -10.24 -17.60 6.88
C HIS A 156 -11.35 -17.14 7.81
N ALA A 157 -11.25 -17.42 9.11
CA ALA A 157 -12.26 -17.03 10.09
C ALA A 157 -12.42 -15.50 10.19
N LEU A 158 -11.31 -14.76 10.10
CA LEU A 158 -11.30 -13.29 10.10
C LEU A 158 -12.02 -12.76 8.85
N LEU A 159 -11.65 -13.21 7.65
CA LEU A 159 -12.28 -12.76 6.40
C LEU A 159 -13.76 -13.17 6.33
N ALA A 160 -14.13 -14.34 6.81
CA ALA A 160 -15.54 -14.75 6.88
C ALA A 160 -16.38 -13.84 7.81
N ALA A 161 -15.78 -13.33 8.88
CA ALA A 161 -16.45 -12.42 9.82
C ALA A 161 -16.39 -10.95 9.39
N PHE A 162 -15.43 -10.57 8.54
CA PHE A 162 -15.12 -9.19 8.18
C PHE A 162 -16.35 -8.35 7.75
N PRO A 163 -17.24 -8.83 6.86
CA PRO A 163 -18.40 -8.05 6.42
C PRO A 163 -19.34 -7.64 7.53
N THR A 164 -19.40 -8.40 8.60
CA THR A 164 -20.31 -8.15 9.72
C THR A 164 -19.62 -7.52 10.94
N ALA A 165 -18.36 -7.85 11.15
CA ALA A 165 -17.57 -7.37 12.28
C ALA A 165 -17.00 -5.97 12.04
N VAL A 166 -16.45 -5.72 10.84
CA VAL A 166 -15.86 -4.44 10.45
C VAL A 166 -16.88 -3.56 9.73
N LYS A 167 -17.60 -4.13 8.77
CA LYS A 167 -18.69 -3.47 8.04
C LYS A 167 -18.27 -2.11 7.45
N PRO A 168 -17.34 -2.06 6.46
CA PRO A 168 -16.97 -0.84 5.76
C PRO A 168 -18.17 -0.14 5.14
N ALA A 169 -18.04 1.16 4.80
CA ALA A 169 -19.04 1.86 3.99
C ALA A 169 -19.21 1.16 2.62
N PRO A 170 -20.40 1.22 1.98
CA PRO A 170 -20.67 0.45 0.75
C PRO A 170 -19.76 0.77 -0.42
N ASP A 171 -19.28 2.00 -0.49
CA ASP A 171 -18.40 2.55 -1.53
C ASP A 171 -16.91 2.56 -1.12
N SER A 172 -16.57 2.01 0.05
CA SER A 172 -15.19 2.00 0.55
C SER A 172 -14.28 1.13 -0.30
N PHE A 173 -13.10 1.66 -0.64
CA PHE A 173 -12.02 0.98 -1.36
C PHE A 173 -11.62 -0.36 -0.70
N VAL A 174 -11.76 -0.47 0.61
CA VAL A 174 -11.47 -1.68 1.40
C VAL A 174 -12.20 -2.92 0.92
N TRP A 175 -13.38 -2.76 0.28
CA TRP A 175 -14.11 -3.91 -0.28
C TRP A 175 -13.38 -4.55 -1.46
N GLY A 176 -12.73 -3.76 -2.31
CA GLY A 176 -11.91 -4.28 -3.40
C GLY A 176 -10.79 -5.16 -2.86
N THR A 177 -10.07 -4.65 -1.87
CA THR A 177 -8.98 -5.38 -1.19
C THR A 177 -9.49 -6.65 -0.50
N TYR A 178 -10.64 -6.58 0.17
CA TYR A 178 -11.26 -7.76 0.80
C TYR A 178 -11.58 -8.86 -0.21
N VAL A 179 -12.19 -8.50 -1.35
CA VAL A 179 -12.55 -9.43 -2.43
C VAL A 179 -11.29 -10.05 -3.05
N ALA A 180 -10.30 -9.21 -3.36
CA ALA A 180 -9.04 -9.63 -3.94
C ALA A 180 -8.29 -10.61 -3.01
N ILE A 181 -8.06 -10.24 -1.75
CA ILE A 181 -7.33 -11.08 -0.78
C ILE A 181 -8.06 -12.40 -0.50
N ALA A 182 -9.38 -12.39 -0.42
CA ALA A 182 -10.13 -13.64 -0.24
C ALA A 182 -9.93 -14.61 -1.43
N GLY A 183 -9.86 -14.08 -2.65
CA GLY A 183 -9.52 -14.83 -3.87
C GLY A 183 -8.05 -15.28 -3.89
N ASP A 184 -7.12 -14.38 -3.66
CA ASP A 184 -5.67 -14.63 -3.66
C ASP A 184 -5.25 -15.69 -2.63
N LEU A 185 -5.90 -15.69 -1.47
CA LEU A 185 -5.73 -16.72 -0.46
C LEU A 185 -6.45 -18.03 -0.79
N GLY A 186 -7.21 -18.10 -1.89
CA GLY A 186 -7.87 -19.32 -2.33
C GLY A 186 -9.02 -19.77 -1.42
N PHE A 187 -9.73 -18.86 -0.78
CA PHE A 187 -10.89 -19.16 0.09
C PHE A 187 -12.19 -19.25 -0.73
N ALA A 188 -12.23 -20.23 -1.65
CA ALA A 188 -13.33 -20.40 -2.59
C ALA A 188 -14.71 -20.55 -1.94
N ASP A 189 -14.78 -21.03 -0.71
CA ASP A 189 -16.01 -21.18 0.07
C ASP A 189 -16.58 -19.85 0.58
N LEU A 190 -15.85 -18.74 0.47
CA LEU A 190 -16.37 -17.39 0.74
C LEU A 190 -17.20 -16.80 -0.41
N ARG A 191 -17.20 -17.44 -1.61
CA ARG A 191 -17.99 -16.99 -2.79
C ARG A 191 -19.44 -16.66 -2.45
N PRO A 192 -20.22 -17.54 -1.79
CA PRO A 192 -21.62 -17.20 -1.49
C PRO A 192 -21.79 -15.97 -0.58
N THR A 193 -20.83 -15.75 0.32
CA THR A 193 -20.84 -14.56 1.18
C THR A 193 -20.58 -13.30 0.36
N ILE A 194 -19.59 -13.34 -0.54
CA ILE A 194 -19.23 -12.21 -1.40
C ILE A 194 -20.36 -11.90 -2.37
N ASP A 195 -20.98 -12.90 -3.01
CA ASP A 195 -22.11 -12.71 -3.91
C ASP A 195 -23.29 -11.98 -3.20
N VAL A 196 -23.59 -12.36 -1.95
CA VAL A 196 -24.62 -11.70 -1.13
C VAL A 196 -24.27 -10.23 -0.83
N LEU A 197 -22.99 -9.87 -0.69
CA LEU A 197 -22.57 -8.48 -0.45
C LEU A 197 -22.89 -7.57 -1.66
N PHE A 198 -22.73 -8.07 -2.86
CA PHE A 198 -23.16 -7.36 -4.08
C PHE A 198 -24.69 -7.31 -4.20
N GLU A 199 -25.36 -8.44 -3.99
CA GLU A 199 -26.83 -8.54 -4.12
C GLU A 199 -27.60 -7.60 -3.17
N ASN A 200 -27.09 -7.43 -1.94
CA ASN A 200 -27.72 -6.61 -0.92
C ASN A 200 -27.22 -5.14 -0.85
N GLY A 201 -26.27 -4.78 -1.74
CA GLY A 201 -25.72 -3.43 -1.82
C GLY A 201 -24.74 -3.09 -0.68
N ALA A 202 -24.15 -4.09 -0.01
CA ALA A 202 -23.07 -3.87 0.94
C ALA A 202 -21.77 -3.48 0.22
N ILE A 203 -21.61 -3.91 -1.03
CA ILE A 203 -20.60 -3.41 -1.97
C ILE A 203 -21.39 -2.68 -3.07
N ALA A 204 -21.22 -1.36 -3.15
CA ALA A 204 -21.98 -0.51 -4.05
C ALA A 204 -21.10 0.47 -4.82
N MET A 205 -21.63 0.98 -5.90
CA MET A 205 -21.04 2.07 -6.66
C MET A 205 -21.31 3.39 -5.95
N ASP A 206 -20.31 4.27 -5.90
CA ASP A 206 -20.46 5.63 -5.39
C ASP A 206 -21.26 6.53 -6.35
N GLU A 207 -21.50 7.78 -5.96
CA GLU A 207 -22.20 8.77 -6.78
C GLU A 207 -21.40 9.17 -8.04
N GLY A 208 -20.06 9.01 -8.02
CA GLY A 208 -19.16 9.27 -9.14
C GLY A 208 -19.09 8.14 -10.17
N GLY A 209 -19.68 6.99 -9.86
CA GLY A 209 -19.66 5.79 -10.71
C GLY A 209 -18.49 4.85 -10.42
N PHE A 210 -17.68 5.12 -9.40
CA PHE A 210 -16.64 4.21 -8.94
C PHE A 210 -17.27 3.07 -8.12
N ARG A 211 -16.84 1.83 -8.42
CA ARG A 211 -17.18 0.65 -7.64
C ARG A 211 -15.89 0.01 -7.13
N PRO A 212 -15.78 -0.27 -5.83
CA PRO A 212 -14.54 -0.80 -5.25
C PRO A 212 -14.18 -2.21 -5.72
N ALA A 213 -15.16 -2.99 -6.16
CA ALA A 213 -14.98 -4.32 -6.76
C ALA A 213 -16.16 -4.67 -7.68
N ASP A 214 -15.90 -5.49 -8.69
CA ASP A 214 -16.94 -6.11 -9.52
C ASP A 214 -17.22 -7.57 -9.07
N PRO A 215 -18.41 -8.12 -9.36
CA PRO A 215 -18.77 -9.48 -8.96
C PRO A 215 -17.83 -10.57 -9.51
N GLU A 216 -17.16 -10.31 -10.63
CA GLU A 216 -16.22 -11.20 -11.29
C GLU A 216 -14.84 -11.23 -10.64
N ASP A 217 -14.44 -10.16 -9.93
CA ASP A 217 -13.07 -9.98 -9.41
C ASP A 217 -12.64 -11.12 -8.49
N PHE A 218 -13.52 -11.59 -7.61
CA PHE A 218 -13.23 -12.73 -6.75
C PHE A 218 -12.84 -13.98 -7.56
N GLY A 219 -13.52 -14.23 -8.68
CA GLY A 219 -13.22 -15.34 -9.57
C GLY A 219 -11.88 -15.18 -10.27
N TYR A 220 -11.60 -13.97 -10.73
CA TYR A 220 -10.34 -13.60 -11.35
C TYR A 220 -9.16 -13.82 -10.38
N HIS A 221 -9.25 -13.34 -9.14
CA HIS A 221 -8.20 -13.52 -8.13
C HIS A 221 -8.00 -14.99 -7.75
N LEU A 222 -9.07 -15.79 -7.62
CA LEU A 222 -8.97 -17.22 -7.40
C LEU A 222 -8.21 -17.92 -8.53
N GLU A 223 -8.54 -17.64 -9.79
CA GLU A 223 -7.89 -18.23 -10.96
C GLU A 223 -6.43 -17.79 -11.05
N ALA A 224 -6.15 -16.51 -10.87
CA ALA A 224 -4.79 -15.99 -10.87
C ALA A 224 -3.91 -16.64 -9.80
N ALA A 225 -4.43 -16.84 -8.59
CA ALA A 225 -3.73 -17.53 -7.52
C ALA A 225 -3.47 -19.00 -7.81
N GLU A 226 -4.33 -19.70 -8.58
CA GLU A 226 -4.06 -21.08 -9.04
C GLU A 226 -3.00 -21.10 -10.14
N VAL A 227 -3.06 -20.19 -11.12
CA VAL A 227 -2.05 -20.06 -12.18
C VAL A 227 -0.68 -19.72 -11.59
N ALA A 228 -0.62 -18.90 -10.55
CA ALA A 228 0.62 -18.58 -9.86
C ALA A 228 1.37 -19.80 -9.30
N LYS A 229 0.69 -20.93 -9.10
CA LYS A 229 1.31 -22.17 -8.60
C LYS A 229 1.96 -23.01 -9.70
N GLU A 230 1.78 -22.67 -10.96
CA GLU A 230 2.28 -23.47 -12.11
C GLU A 230 3.80 -23.39 -12.27
N SER A 231 4.41 -22.24 -11.93
CA SER A 231 5.86 -22.05 -12.00
C SER A 231 6.35 -20.97 -11.02
N GLU A 232 7.66 -20.95 -10.74
CA GLU A 232 8.29 -19.91 -9.94
C GLU A 232 8.17 -18.53 -10.60
N GLU A 233 8.25 -18.48 -11.93
CA GLU A 233 8.10 -17.22 -12.70
C GLU A 233 6.69 -16.64 -12.55
N THR A 234 5.64 -17.45 -12.78
CA THR A 234 4.24 -17.02 -12.62
C THR A 234 3.95 -16.61 -11.18
N HIS A 235 4.54 -17.30 -10.20
CA HIS A 235 4.39 -16.96 -8.79
C HIS A 235 5.01 -15.59 -8.47
N THR A 236 6.24 -15.35 -8.93
CA THR A 236 6.94 -14.07 -8.71
C THR A 236 6.18 -12.91 -9.33
N LEU A 237 5.72 -13.06 -10.58
CA LEU A 237 4.93 -12.03 -11.27
C LEU A 237 3.60 -11.76 -10.55
N TRP A 238 2.94 -12.80 -10.06
CA TRP A 238 1.69 -12.66 -9.31
C TRP A 238 1.91 -11.96 -7.97
N LEU A 239 2.98 -12.29 -7.23
CA LEU A 239 3.33 -11.58 -5.99
C LEU A 239 3.58 -10.10 -6.25
N ALA A 240 4.32 -9.78 -7.31
CA ALA A 240 4.60 -8.39 -7.70
C ALA A 240 3.33 -7.63 -8.07
N ALA A 241 2.46 -8.23 -8.91
CA ALA A 241 1.21 -7.62 -9.35
C ALA A 241 0.24 -7.32 -8.19
N ASN A 242 0.29 -8.11 -7.11
CA ASN A 242 -0.56 -7.94 -5.93
C ASN A 242 0.17 -7.27 -4.76
N ARG A 243 1.37 -6.73 -4.98
CA ARG A 243 2.18 -6.04 -3.96
C ARG A 243 2.55 -6.92 -2.74
N TYR A 244 2.62 -8.25 -2.91
CA TYR A 244 3.00 -9.20 -1.86
C TYR A 244 4.52 -9.43 -1.80
N TYR A 245 5.28 -8.33 -1.66
CA TYR A 245 6.73 -8.34 -1.53
C TYR A 245 7.19 -7.28 -0.53
N ALA A 246 8.36 -7.47 0.07
CA ALA A 246 8.96 -6.45 0.91
C ALA A 246 9.53 -5.35 0.02
N PHE A 247 9.32 -4.08 0.42
CA PHE A 247 9.89 -2.94 -0.30
C PHE A 247 11.42 -3.04 -0.32
N GLU A 248 11.99 -2.77 -1.48
CA GLU A 248 13.43 -2.68 -1.75
C GLU A 248 13.68 -1.65 -2.85
N ASP A 249 14.94 -1.20 -2.99
CA ASP A 249 15.41 -0.29 -4.03
C ASP A 249 14.71 1.09 -4.04
N THR A 250 14.96 1.86 -2.97
CA THR A 250 14.50 3.26 -2.86
C THR A 250 14.94 4.12 -4.04
N ILE A 251 16.13 3.88 -4.62
CA ILE A 251 16.67 4.72 -5.67
C ILE A 251 15.91 4.49 -6.98
N GLU A 252 15.69 3.24 -7.36
CA GLU A 252 14.92 2.91 -8.56
C GLU A 252 13.48 3.42 -8.42
N MET A 253 12.83 3.10 -7.30
CA MET A 253 11.43 3.46 -7.06
C MET A 253 11.22 4.98 -7.05
N LEU A 254 12.01 5.74 -6.28
CA LEU A 254 11.81 7.18 -6.15
C LEU A 254 12.48 7.99 -7.26
N GLY A 255 13.40 7.38 -8.02
CA GLY A 255 14.01 8.02 -9.19
C GLY A 255 13.04 8.25 -10.32
N ASP A 256 12.06 7.35 -10.48
CA ASP A 256 11.01 7.43 -11.50
C ASP A 256 9.76 8.21 -11.01
N TRP A 257 9.76 8.65 -9.74
CA TRP A 257 8.65 9.39 -9.15
C TRP A 257 8.60 10.83 -9.66
N SER A 258 7.40 11.37 -9.91
CA SER A 258 7.23 12.77 -10.26
C SER A 258 7.44 13.68 -9.05
N TRP A 259 8.57 14.39 -9.01
CA TRP A 259 8.95 15.32 -7.93
C TRP A 259 8.61 16.77 -8.22
N ASP A 260 8.44 17.09 -9.48
CA ASP A 260 8.06 18.42 -9.91
C ASP A 260 6.55 18.56 -9.75
N GLY A 261 6.13 19.55 -8.95
CA GLY A 261 4.72 19.92 -8.80
C GLY A 261 4.14 20.58 -10.07
N ASP A 262 4.71 20.30 -11.21
CA ASP A 262 4.07 20.57 -12.48
C ASP A 262 2.83 19.67 -12.53
N GLU A 263 1.65 20.30 -12.41
CA GLU A 263 0.43 19.73 -12.93
C GLU A 263 0.81 19.18 -14.32
N ALA A 264 0.99 17.87 -14.42
CA ALA A 264 1.15 17.25 -15.71
C ALA A 264 -0.07 17.70 -16.49
N GLU A 265 0.13 18.66 -17.43
CA GLU A 265 -0.84 18.86 -18.47
C GLU A 265 -1.01 17.47 -19.06
N TRP A 266 -2.14 16.84 -18.76
CA TRP A 266 -2.56 15.61 -19.37
C TRP A 266 -2.69 15.95 -20.86
N GLU A 267 -1.53 15.97 -21.57
CA GLU A 267 -1.55 15.95 -23.02
C GLU A 267 -2.40 14.73 -23.34
N ASP A 268 -3.55 14.98 -23.97
CA ASP A 268 -4.48 13.97 -24.46
C ASP A 268 -3.68 12.82 -25.08
N VAL A 269 -3.36 11.81 -24.28
CA VAL A 269 -2.86 10.55 -24.82
C VAL A 269 -4.05 10.01 -25.63
N PRO A 270 -3.96 9.94 -26.97
CA PRO A 270 -5.07 9.44 -27.74
C PRO A 270 -5.39 8.05 -27.22
N MET A 271 -6.55 7.89 -26.58
CA MET A 271 -7.06 6.58 -26.21
C MET A 271 -7.05 5.78 -27.52
N LEU A 272 -6.10 4.86 -27.67
CA LEU A 272 -6.11 3.88 -28.73
C LEU A 272 -7.35 3.05 -28.49
N LEU A 273 -8.46 3.52 -29.09
CA LEU A 273 -9.68 2.74 -29.23
C LEU A 273 -9.27 1.37 -29.74
N ALA A 274 -9.48 0.35 -28.94
CA ALA A 274 -9.43 -1.02 -29.38
C ALA A 274 -10.26 -1.09 -30.64
N ALA A 275 -9.62 -1.43 -31.76
CA ALA A 275 -10.32 -1.64 -33.01
C ALA A 275 -11.36 -2.75 -32.76
N GLU A 276 -12.61 -2.38 -32.76
CA GLU A 276 -13.71 -3.32 -32.89
C GLU A 276 -13.49 -4.06 -34.20
N ASP A 277 -13.11 -5.33 -34.10
CA ASP A 277 -12.99 -6.24 -35.24
C ASP A 277 -14.40 -6.68 -35.67
N ASP A 278 -15.06 -5.79 -36.43
CA ASP A 278 -16.33 -6.06 -37.10
C ASP A 278 -16.10 -7.06 -38.24
N THR A 279 -15.91 -8.33 -37.92
CA THR A 279 -16.05 -9.40 -38.91
C THR A 279 -17.48 -9.93 -38.86
N PRO A 280 -18.30 -9.75 -39.92
CA PRO A 280 -19.63 -10.31 -39.96
C PRO A 280 -19.53 -11.85 -40.07
N PHE A 281 -20.14 -12.54 -39.10
CA PHE A 281 -20.39 -13.97 -39.19
C PHE A 281 -21.33 -14.23 -40.37
N ASP A 282 -20.76 -14.77 -41.46
CA ASP A 282 -21.52 -15.25 -42.63
C ASP A 282 -22.20 -16.56 -42.25
N LYS A 283 -23.55 -16.52 -42.27
CA LYS A 283 -24.38 -17.72 -42.12
C LYS A 283 -24.50 -18.43 -43.44
N ASN A 284 -23.92 -19.63 -43.52
CA ASN A 284 -24.36 -20.69 -44.44
C ASN A 284 -24.33 -22.04 -43.75
#